data_2d127532e7d133325ce0e9be0e254d31
#
_entry.id   2d127532e7d133325ce0e9be0e254d31
#
_cell.length_a   1.000
_cell.length_b   1.000
_cell.length_c   1.000
_cell.angle_alpha   90.00
_cell.angle_beta   90.00
_cell.angle_gamma   90.00
#
_symmetry.space_group_name_H-M   'P 1'
#
loop_
_entity.id
_entity.type
_entity.pdbx_description
1 polymer ?
#
loop_
_entity_poly.entity_id
_entity_poly.type
_entity_poly.pdbx_seq_one_letter_code
_entity_poly.pdbx_strand_id
1 'polypeptide(L)'
;MPISGRDKALHHLREAVLVDPEVEGTFLNEGELATRIGVSRTPVREALLLLVADGLVEMIPGRGAYVPPLTGRQIRELMELRGVLERHCAERALAEGTVPFATLRRVLAEQDELAETGADATAFIDRDMVFHQALVDAGGNTMLSRTYAGLRVRQRRLGVAAVHASSPRQRAVCTEHERIVRALAEGDVVEARAAIDDHLALTQRVLLEA
;
A
#
# COMPACT_ATOMS: atom_id res chain seq x y z
N MET A 1 6.77 0.29 27.07
CA MET A 1 7.07 1.74 27.13
C MET A 1 5.91 2.50 26.53
N PRO A 2 5.48 3.64 27.09
CA PRO A 2 4.46 4.46 26.43
C PRO A 2 4.96 4.93 25.07
N ILE A 3 4.08 4.89 24.07
CA ILE A 3 4.37 5.38 22.71
C ILE A 3 4.65 6.88 22.80
N SER A 4 5.73 7.36 22.16
CA SER A 4 6.07 8.79 22.18
C SER A 4 5.00 9.61 21.46
N GLY A 5 4.85 10.89 21.82
CA GLY A 5 3.91 11.79 21.13
C GLY A 5 4.20 11.91 19.64
N ARG A 6 5.47 11.88 19.25
CA ARG A 6 5.91 11.88 17.84
C ARG A 6 5.47 10.59 17.13
N ASP A 7 5.69 9.42 17.73
CA ASP A 7 5.34 8.14 17.11
C ASP A 7 3.81 8.00 16.99
N LYS A 8 3.06 8.50 18.00
CA LYS A 8 1.61 8.59 17.94
C LYS A 8 1.14 9.49 16.78
N ALA A 9 1.78 10.65 16.61
CA ALA A 9 1.48 11.57 15.52
C ALA A 9 1.84 10.95 14.15
N LEU A 10 3.01 10.35 14.02
CA LEU A 10 3.45 9.71 12.79
C LEU A 10 2.52 8.56 12.37
N HIS A 11 2.13 7.72 13.33
CA HIS A 11 1.18 6.64 13.08
C HIS A 11 -0.17 7.20 12.59
N HIS A 12 -0.74 8.17 13.30
CA HIS A 12 -2.02 8.76 12.90
C HIS A 12 -1.96 9.43 11.51
N LEU A 13 -0.89 10.15 11.22
CA LEU A 13 -0.69 10.77 9.91
C LEU A 13 -0.63 9.73 8.79
N ARG A 14 0.08 8.62 8.99
CA ARG A 14 0.21 7.55 7.98
C ARG A 14 -1.07 6.74 7.78
N GLU A 15 -1.79 6.46 8.85
CA GLU A 15 -2.92 5.51 8.82
C GLU A 15 -4.29 6.17 8.63
N ALA A 16 -4.43 7.46 8.95
CA ALA A 16 -5.72 8.12 8.92
C ALA A 16 -5.76 9.39 8.07
N VAL A 17 -4.63 10.10 7.95
CA VAL A 17 -4.61 11.39 7.23
C VAL A 17 -4.12 11.20 5.79
N LEU A 18 -2.92 10.65 5.61
CA LEU A 18 -2.31 10.54 4.27
C LEU A 18 -2.95 9.50 3.35
N VAL A 19 -3.84 8.68 3.86
CA VAL A 19 -4.58 7.68 3.08
C VAL A 19 -5.93 8.19 2.58
N ASP A 20 -6.37 9.33 3.11
CA ASP A 20 -7.58 10.01 2.66
C ASP A 20 -7.32 10.69 1.31
N PRO A 21 -8.04 10.34 0.23
CA PRO A 21 -7.85 11.00 -1.07
C PRO A 21 -8.11 12.52 -1.03
N GLU A 22 -8.96 13.00 -0.13
CA GLU A 22 -9.31 14.42 -0.03
C GLU A 22 -8.16 15.29 0.49
N VAL A 23 -7.16 14.71 1.14
CA VAL A 23 -6.00 15.49 1.60
C VAL A 23 -4.96 15.73 0.50
N GLU A 24 -5.08 15.03 -0.62
CA GLU A 24 -4.19 15.22 -1.76
C GLU A 24 -4.35 16.62 -2.34
N GLY A 25 -3.23 17.31 -2.56
CA GLY A 25 -3.25 18.70 -3.02
C GLY A 25 -3.58 19.73 -1.94
N THR A 26 -3.69 19.33 -0.67
CA THR A 26 -4.06 20.24 0.44
C THR A 26 -2.91 20.48 1.42
N PHE A 27 -3.10 21.47 2.29
CA PHE A 27 -2.19 21.78 3.38
C PHE A 27 -2.70 21.20 4.69
N LEU A 28 -1.84 20.54 5.45
CA LEU A 28 -2.13 20.00 6.77
C LEU A 28 -1.98 21.07 7.84
N ASN A 29 -2.99 21.24 8.68
CA ASN A 29 -2.95 22.17 9.81
C ASN A 29 -2.38 21.48 11.06
N GLU A 30 -1.16 21.87 11.47
CA GLU A 30 -0.47 21.33 12.65
C GLU A 30 -1.30 21.46 13.94
N GLY A 31 -2.06 22.54 14.10
CA GLY A 31 -2.88 22.81 15.28
C GLY A 31 -4.09 21.87 15.38
N GLU A 32 -4.79 21.68 14.26
CA GLU A 32 -5.93 20.76 14.17
C GLU A 32 -5.49 19.31 14.37
N LEU A 33 -4.37 18.93 13.75
CA LEU A 33 -3.77 17.61 13.92
C LEU A 33 -3.38 17.37 15.40
N ALA A 34 -2.72 18.34 16.04
CA ALA A 34 -2.34 18.23 17.43
C ALA A 34 -3.55 18.00 18.35
N THR A 35 -4.64 18.74 18.11
CA THR A 35 -5.90 18.59 18.83
C THR A 35 -6.53 17.22 18.59
N ARG A 36 -6.62 16.77 17.34
CA ARG A 36 -7.22 15.47 16.95
C ARG A 36 -6.44 14.29 17.55
N ILE A 37 -5.12 14.37 17.56
CA ILE A 37 -4.24 13.30 18.05
C ILE A 37 -4.13 13.32 19.58
N GLY A 38 -4.40 14.46 20.22
CA GLY A 38 -4.24 14.65 21.68
C GLY A 38 -2.76 14.76 22.07
N VAL A 39 -1.98 15.56 21.32
CA VAL A 39 -0.56 15.88 21.57
C VAL A 39 -0.33 17.38 21.38
N SER A 40 0.85 17.89 21.74
CA SER A 40 1.24 19.27 21.41
C SER A 40 1.66 19.41 19.92
N ARG A 41 1.87 20.63 19.44
CA ARG A 41 2.29 20.89 18.04
C ARG A 41 3.69 20.37 17.72
N THR A 42 4.59 20.36 18.70
CA THR A 42 5.99 19.92 18.51
C THR A 42 6.10 18.50 17.96
N PRO A 43 5.52 17.46 18.61
CA PRO A 43 5.56 16.09 18.07
C PRO A 43 4.86 15.95 16.71
N VAL A 44 3.83 16.74 16.40
CA VAL A 44 3.21 16.74 15.07
C VAL A 44 4.20 17.25 14.03
N ARG A 45 4.89 18.37 14.31
CA ARG A 45 5.89 18.92 13.41
C ARG A 45 7.07 17.99 13.20
N GLU A 46 7.55 17.31 14.25
CA GLU A 46 8.58 16.28 14.13
C GLU A 46 8.13 15.11 13.24
N ALA A 47 6.88 14.66 13.40
CA ALA A 47 6.32 13.61 12.56
C ALA A 47 6.20 14.05 11.09
N LEU A 48 5.77 15.29 10.83
CA LEU A 48 5.71 15.87 9.48
C LEU A 48 7.09 15.93 8.83
N LEU A 49 8.15 16.28 9.57
CA LEU A 49 9.52 16.27 9.03
C LEU A 49 9.99 14.86 8.64
N LEU A 50 9.58 13.83 9.37
CA LEU A 50 9.84 12.43 8.96
C LEU A 50 9.11 12.09 7.67
N LEU A 51 7.87 12.54 7.51
CA LEU A 51 7.10 12.34 6.28
C LEU A 51 7.68 13.12 5.08
N VAL A 52 8.31 14.27 5.33
CA VAL A 52 9.08 14.98 4.29
C VAL A 52 10.28 14.15 3.85
N ALA A 53 11.03 13.56 4.79
CA ALA A 53 12.16 12.68 4.45
C ALA A 53 11.71 11.44 3.65
N ASP A 54 10.48 10.96 3.91
CA ASP A 54 9.87 9.86 3.15
C ASP A 54 9.28 10.34 1.79
N GLY A 55 9.29 11.64 1.50
CA GLY A 55 8.70 12.21 0.27
C GLY A 55 7.18 12.07 0.19
N LEU A 56 6.49 12.02 1.34
CA LEU A 56 5.03 11.93 1.44
C LEU A 56 4.37 13.29 1.67
N VAL A 57 5.15 14.26 2.15
CA VAL A 57 4.74 15.62 2.47
C VAL A 57 5.84 16.57 2.03
N GLU A 58 5.49 17.81 1.68
CA GLU A 58 6.42 18.90 1.38
C GLU A 58 6.23 20.05 2.37
N MET A 59 7.33 20.63 2.88
CA MET A 59 7.24 21.84 3.70
C MET A 59 7.35 23.06 2.80
N ILE A 60 6.27 23.80 2.66
CA ILE A 60 6.24 25.05 1.87
C ILE A 60 6.47 26.25 2.80
N PRO A 61 7.54 27.04 2.57
CA PRO A 61 7.83 28.19 3.40
C PRO A 61 6.64 29.15 3.54
N GLY A 62 6.28 29.50 4.77
CA GLY A 62 5.16 30.40 5.07
C GLY A 62 3.75 29.80 4.90
N ARG A 63 3.61 28.55 4.41
CA ARG A 63 2.31 27.91 4.17
C ARG A 63 2.10 26.62 4.96
N GLY A 64 3.17 25.92 5.37
CA GLY A 64 3.08 24.70 6.17
C GLY A 64 3.29 23.42 5.37
N ALA A 65 2.77 22.31 5.89
CA ALA A 65 2.93 20.96 5.34
C ALA A 65 1.91 20.72 4.21
N TYR A 66 2.39 20.44 3.02
CA TYR A 66 1.58 20.17 1.82
C TYR A 66 1.65 18.68 1.47
N VAL A 67 0.53 18.08 1.10
CA VAL A 67 0.45 16.68 0.62
C VAL A 67 0.42 16.71 -0.90
N PRO A 68 1.53 16.43 -1.59
CA PRO A 68 1.56 16.47 -3.05
C PRO A 68 0.77 15.30 -3.64
N PRO A 69 0.10 15.50 -4.81
CA PRO A 69 -0.44 14.40 -5.59
C PRO A 69 0.68 13.51 -6.10
N LEU A 70 0.38 12.21 -6.23
CA LEU A 70 1.32 11.28 -6.84
C LEU A 70 1.36 11.49 -8.35
N THR A 71 2.52 11.82 -8.87
CA THR A 71 2.71 12.00 -10.30
C THR A 71 2.67 10.67 -11.05
N GLY A 72 2.28 10.67 -12.32
CA GLY A 72 2.32 9.47 -13.16
C GLY A 72 3.72 8.83 -13.24
N ARG A 73 4.79 9.61 -13.07
CA ARG A 73 6.15 9.09 -12.94
C ARG A 73 6.32 8.29 -11.64
N GLN A 74 5.90 8.83 -10.51
CA GLN A 74 6.00 8.15 -9.22
C GLN A 74 5.14 6.88 -9.14
N ILE A 75 3.98 6.88 -9.83
CA ILE A 75 3.14 5.68 -9.98
C ILE A 75 3.92 4.58 -10.71
N ARG A 76 4.55 4.90 -11.85
CA ARG A 76 5.36 3.93 -12.61
C ARG A 76 6.54 3.40 -11.79
N GLU A 77 7.30 4.29 -11.15
CA GLU A 77 8.44 3.91 -10.29
C GLU A 77 8.02 3.01 -9.13
N LEU A 78 6.85 3.26 -8.52
CA LEU A 78 6.31 2.42 -7.46
C LEU A 78 5.93 1.02 -7.97
N MET A 79 5.24 0.94 -9.12
CA MET A 79 4.84 -0.35 -9.70
C MET A 79 6.06 -1.16 -10.17
N GLU A 80 7.08 -0.52 -10.72
CA GLU A 80 8.35 -1.16 -11.07
C GLU A 80 9.03 -1.75 -9.83
N LEU A 81 9.16 -0.97 -8.74
CA LEU A 81 9.76 -1.43 -7.49
C LEU A 81 8.96 -2.60 -6.88
N ARG A 82 7.63 -2.52 -6.86
CA ARG A 82 6.77 -3.62 -6.42
C ARG A 82 7.05 -4.88 -7.23
N GLY A 83 7.07 -4.77 -8.56
CA GLY A 83 7.31 -5.90 -9.44
C GLY A 83 8.66 -6.57 -9.19
N VAL A 84 9.73 -5.80 -8.98
CA VAL A 84 11.05 -6.34 -8.63
C VAL A 84 11.00 -7.12 -7.31
N LEU A 85 10.38 -6.55 -6.27
CA LEU A 85 10.35 -7.16 -4.94
C LEU A 85 9.41 -8.38 -4.90
N GLU A 86 8.20 -8.26 -5.45
CA GLU A 86 7.19 -9.31 -5.39
C GLU A 86 7.60 -10.54 -6.20
N ARG A 87 8.09 -10.38 -7.44
CA ARG A 87 8.59 -11.50 -8.26
C ARG A 87 9.76 -12.21 -7.59
N HIS A 88 10.77 -11.44 -7.16
CA HIS A 88 11.95 -12.02 -6.52
C HIS A 88 11.58 -12.83 -5.27
N CYS A 89 10.69 -12.29 -4.43
CA CYS A 89 10.27 -12.98 -3.21
C CYS A 89 9.37 -14.19 -3.50
N ALA A 90 8.50 -14.12 -4.51
CA ALA A 90 7.68 -15.25 -4.94
C ALA A 90 8.54 -16.42 -5.46
N GLU A 91 9.55 -16.14 -6.29
CA GLU A 91 10.51 -17.13 -6.80
C GLU A 91 11.27 -17.80 -5.66
N ARG A 92 11.77 -17.00 -4.71
CA ARG A 92 12.46 -17.54 -3.54
C ARG A 92 11.54 -18.40 -2.67
N ALA A 93 10.32 -17.92 -2.41
CA ALA A 93 9.35 -18.66 -1.63
C ALA A 93 8.99 -20.02 -2.27
N LEU A 94 8.88 -20.07 -3.60
CA LEU A 94 8.70 -21.33 -4.33
C LEU A 94 9.91 -22.26 -4.17
N ALA A 95 11.12 -21.74 -4.37
CA ALA A 95 12.35 -22.53 -4.27
C ALA A 95 12.60 -23.07 -2.85
N GLU A 96 12.23 -22.30 -1.83
CA GLU A 96 12.43 -22.66 -0.41
C GLU A 96 11.20 -23.39 0.20
N GLY A 97 10.08 -23.50 -0.53
CA GLY A 97 8.85 -24.13 -0.03
C GLY A 97 8.16 -23.32 1.08
N THR A 98 8.35 -22.02 1.10
CA THR A 98 7.87 -21.10 2.16
C THR A 98 6.62 -20.31 1.78
N VAL A 99 5.97 -20.62 0.63
CA VAL A 99 4.78 -19.91 0.17
C VAL A 99 3.67 -19.97 1.23
N PRO A 100 3.13 -18.83 1.70
CA PRO A 100 2.21 -18.79 2.82
C PRO A 100 0.75 -19.01 2.38
N PHE A 101 0.46 -20.19 1.78
CA PHE A 101 -0.84 -20.51 1.17
C PHE A 101 -2.02 -20.28 2.09
N ALA A 102 -1.91 -20.61 3.38
CA ALA A 102 -2.99 -20.42 4.33
C ALA A 102 -3.35 -18.92 4.46
N THR A 103 -2.35 -18.06 4.54
CA THR A 103 -2.55 -16.60 4.61
C THR A 103 -3.10 -16.05 3.31
N LEU A 104 -2.52 -16.42 2.15
CA LEU A 104 -2.96 -15.91 0.85
C LEU A 104 -4.41 -16.29 0.56
N ARG A 105 -4.81 -17.55 0.78
CA ARG A 105 -6.19 -18.01 0.56
C ARG A 105 -7.19 -17.36 1.51
N ARG A 106 -6.83 -17.18 2.78
CA ARG A 106 -7.69 -16.50 3.75
C ARG A 106 -7.91 -15.04 3.33
N VAL A 107 -6.85 -14.32 2.98
CA VAL A 107 -6.95 -12.91 2.56
C VAL A 107 -7.75 -12.76 1.28
N LEU A 108 -7.58 -13.69 0.33
CA LEU A 108 -8.36 -13.72 -0.91
C LEU A 108 -9.86 -13.92 -0.63
N ALA A 109 -10.21 -14.84 0.25
CA ALA A 109 -11.61 -15.04 0.64
C ALA A 109 -12.21 -13.79 1.32
N GLU A 110 -11.42 -13.09 2.17
CA GLU A 110 -11.83 -11.82 2.77
C GLU A 110 -12.03 -10.71 1.70
N GLN A 111 -11.20 -10.68 0.65
CA GLN A 111 -11.34 -9.75 -0.48
C GLN A 111 -12.59 -10.06 -1.32
N ASP A 112 -12.86 -11.35 -1.60
CA ASP A 112 -14.04 -11.76 -2.34
C ASP A 112 -15.34 -11.34 -1.63
N GLU A 113 -15.42 -11.56 -0.31
CA GLU A 113 -16.56 -11.12 0.51
C GLU A 113 -16.76 -9.59 0.44
N LEU A 114 -15.67 -8.82 0.52
CA LEU A 114 -15.72 -7.35 0.39
C LEU A 114 -16.16 -6.91 -1.01
N ALA A 115 -15.69 -7.60 -2.05
CA ALA A 115 -16.06 -7.30 -3.44
C ALA A 115 -17.53 -7.67 -3.75
N GLU A 116 -18.07 -8.72 -3.13
CA GLU A 116 -19.47 -9.12 -3.27
C GLU A 116 -20.44 -8.13 -2.60
N THR A 117 -20.07 -7.66 -1.42
CA THR A 117 -20.90 -6.75 -0.63
C THR A 117 -20.81 -5.29 -1.10
N GLY A 118 -19.88 -4.97 -1.99
CA GLY A 118 -19.58 -3.59 -2.40
C GLY A 118 -19.07 -2.75 -1.24
N ALA A 119 -18.38 -3.38 -0.31
CA ALA A 119 -17.87 -2.75 0.91
C ALA A 119 -16.83 -1.67 0.62
N ASP A 120 -16.49 -0.92 1.66
CA ASP A 120 -15.52 0.17 1.67
C ASP A 120 -14.22 -0.20 0.93
N ALA A 121 -13.87 0.62 -0.06
CA ALA A 121 -12.63 0.51 -0.82
C ALA A 121 -11.39 0.42 0.09
N THR A 122 -11.41 1.11 1.22
CA THR A 122 -10.31 1.11 2.19
C THR A 122 -10.11 -0.26 2.82
N ALA A 123 -11.21 -0.93 3.23
CA ALA A 123 -11.15 -2.28 3.79
C ALA A 123 -10.62 -3.28 2.77
N PHE A 124 -11.05 -3.17 1.50
CA PHE A 124 -10.56 -4.01 0.41
C PHE A 124 -9.06 -3.84 0.19
N ILE A 125 -8.59 -2.60 0.12
CA ILE A 125 -7.16 -2.29 -0.09
C ILE A 125 -6.31 -2.67 1.12
N ASP A 126 -6.83 -2.62 2.33
CA ASP A 126 -6.12 -3.13 3.51
C ASP A 126 -5.86 -4.64 3.40
N ARG A 127 -6.78 -5.41 2.82
CA ARG A 127 -6.56 -6.85 2.52
C ARG A 127 -5.58 -7.05 1.37
N ASP A 128 -5.69 -6.26 0.31
CA ASP A 128 -4.74 -6.25 -0.80
C ASP A 128 -3.30 -6.09 -0.32
N MET A 129 -3.06 -5.12 0.54
CA MET A 129 -1.73 -4.89 1.11
C MET A 129 -1.24 -6.06 1.97
N VAL A 130 -2.13 -6.74 2.71
CA VAL A 130 -1.76 -7.95 3.48
C VAL A 130 -1.38 -9.08 2.54
N PHE A 131 -2.08 -9.27 1.41
CA PHE A 131 -1.77 -10.26 0.39
C PHE A 131 -0.35 -10.10 -0.13
N HIS A 132 -0.03 -8.92 -0.65
CA HIS A 132 1.27 -8.63 -1.24
C HIS A 132 2.42 -8.63 -0.21
N GLN A 133 2.18 -8.09 0.99
CA GLN A 133 3.18 -8.15 2.07
C GLN A 133 3.51 -9.59 2.46
N ALA A 134 2.49 -10.46 2.58
CA ALA A 134 2.71 -11.87 2.89
C ALA A 134 3.55 -12.59 1.83
N LEU A 135 3.35 -12.24 0.54
CA LEU A 135 4.16 -12.77 -0.55
C LEU A 135 5.63 -12.33 -0.44
N VAL A 136 5.86 -11.05 -0.13
CA VAL A 136 7.23 -10.52 0.04
C VAL A 136 7.91 -11.08 1.28
N ASP A 137 7.18 -11.22 2.39
CA ASP A 137 7.70 -11.77 3.65
C ASP A 137 8.15 -13.24 3.48
N ALA A 138 7.44 -13.99 2.63
CA ALA A 138 7.75 -15.39 2.32
C ALA A 138 9.12 -15.59 1.66
N GLY A 139 9.67 -14.56 1.02
CA GLY A 139 11.03 -14.57 0.48
C GLY A 139 12.14 -14.59 1.55
N GLY A 140 11.80 -14.51 2.85
CA GLY A 140 12.72 -14.71 3.96
C GLY A 140 13.79 -13.60 4.15
N ASN A 141 13.69 -12.48 3.43
CA ASN A 141 14.64 -11.37 3.54
C ASN A 141 13.99 -10.18 4.26
N THR A 142 14.38 -9.98 5.53
CA THR A 142 13.82 -8.92 6.37
C THR A 142 14.09 -7.50 5.87
N MET A 143 15.14 -7.28 5.07
CA MET A 143 15.41 -5.97 4.47
C MET A 143 14.44 -5.69 3.33
N LEU A 144 14.16 -6.68 2.45
CA LEU A 144 13.15 -6.56 1.38
C LEU A 144 11.75 -6.36 1.98
N SER A 145 11.39 -7.13 3.00
CA SER A 145 10.14 -7.01 3.73
C SER A 145 9.94 -5.59 4.30
N ARG A 146 10.95 -5.04 4.98
CA ARG A 146 10.89 -3.66 5.52
C ARG A 146 10.83 -2.61 4.43
N THR A 147 11.55 -2.78 3.34
CA THR A 147 11.51 -1.88 2.18
C THR A 147 10.11 -1.85 1.59
N TYR A 148 9.50 -3.03 1.40
CA TYR A 148 8.14 -3.15 0.89
C TYR A 148 7.10 -2.54 1.83
N ALA A 149 7.19 -2.81 3.13
CA ALA A 149 6.34 -2.20 4.15
C ALA A 149 6.44 -0.66 4.17
N GLY A 150 7.61 -0.10 3.83
CA GLY A 150 7.81 1.35 3.67
C GLY A 150 7.00 1.99 2.54
N LEU A 151 6.51 1.20 1.58
CA LEU A 151 5.68 1.68 0.46
C LEU A 151 4.20 1.82 0.86
N ARG A 152 3.81 1.32 2.04
CA ARG A 152 2.42 1.14 2.48
C ARG A 152 1.53 2.38 2.26
N VAL A 153 1.97 3.57 2.64
CA VAL A 153 1.16 4.79 2.51
C VAL A 153 0.86 5.09 1.05
N ARG A 154 1.88 4.99 0.16
CA ARG A 154 1.69 5.20 -1.28
C ARG A 154 0.79 4.16 -1.90
N GLN A 155 1.00 2.88 -1.56
CA GLN A 155 0.17 1.77 -2.04
C GLN A 155 -1.30 1.95 -1.63
N ARG A 156 -1.55 2.33 -0.37
CA ARG A 156 -2.91 2.53 0.14
C ARG A 156 -3.62 3.68 -0.56
N ARG A 157 -2.94 4.84 -0.71
CA ARG A 157 -3.50 5.99 -1.44
C ARG A 157 -3.89 5.61 -2.87
N LEU A 158 -2.97 4.98 -3.61
CA LEU A 158 -3.20 4.58 -4.99
C LEU A 158 -4.26 3.48 -5.09
N GLY A 159 -4.21 2.48 -4.22
CA GLY A 159 -5.17 1.38 -4.24
C GLY A 159 -6.60 1.86 -4.00
N VAL A 160 -6.81 2.73 -3.01
CA VAL A 160 -8.13 3.34 -2.75
C VAL A 160 -8.60 4.15 -3.96
N ALA A 161 -7.74 4.98 -4.56
CA ALA A 161 -8.07 5.73 -5.77
C ALA A 161 -8.45 4.82 -6.95
N ALA A 162 -7.69 3.73 -7.20
CA ALA A 162 -7.98 2.78 -8.27
C ALA A 162 -9.33 2.06 -8.10
N VAL A 163 -9.68 1.70 -6.87
CA VAL A 163 -10.94 1.02 -6.57
C VAL A 163 -12.13 1.98 -6.65
N HIS A 164 -11.98 3.24 -6.23
CA HIS A 164 -13.02 4.26 -6.38
C HIS A 164 -13.28 4.63 -7.85
N ALA A 165 -12.25 4.59 -8.70
CA ALA A 165 -12.40 4.91 -10.13
C ALA A 165 -13.28 3.90 -10.88
N SER A 166 -13.41 2.65 -10.38
CA SER A 166 -14.14 1.59 -11.08
C SER A 166 -14.72 0.54 -10.13
N SER A 167 -16.06 0.51 -10.02
CA SER A 167 -16.80 -0.51 -9.24
C SER A 167 -16.45 -1.97 -9.61
N PRO A 168 -16.18 -2.33 -10.90
CA PRO A 168 -15.76 -3.69 -11.25
C PRO A 168 -14.34 -4.03 -10.83
N ARG A 169 -13.52 -3.06 -10.37
CA ARG A 169 -12.09 -3.28 -10.13
C ARG A 169 -11.82 -4.26 -8.98
N GLN A 170 -12.60 -4.24 -7.92
CA GLN A 170 -12.42 -5.17 -6.79
C GLN A 170 -12.48 -6.63 -7.26
N ARG A 171 -13.51 -7.00 -8.05
CA ARG A 171 -13.64 -8.38 -8.58
C ARG A 171 -12.51 -8.74 -9.53
N ALA A 172 -12.06 -7.80 -10.37
CA ALA A 172 -10.93 -8.04 -11.26
C ALA A 172 -9.65 -8.32 -10.45
N VAL A 173 -9.39 -7.56 -9.37
CA VAL A 173 -8.25 -7.81 -8.46
C VAL A 173 -8.33 -9.20 -7.82
N CYS A 174 -9.50 -9.63 -7.34
CA CYS A 174 -9.68 -10.98 -6.80
C CYS A 174 -9.29 -12.05 -7.83
N THR A 175 -9.76 -11.94 -9.07
CA THR A 175 -9.40 -12.87 -10.16
C THR A 175 -7.91 -12.87 -10.48
N GLU A 176 -7.28 -11.69 -10.47
CA GLU A 176 -5.84 -11.54 -10.67
C GLU A 176 -5.06 -12.23 -9.53
N HIS A 177 -5.47 -12.04 -8.28
CA HIS A 177 -4.86 -12.70 -7.12
C HIS A 177 -5.06 -14.21 -7.10
N GLU A 178 -6.25 -14.71 -7.50
CA GLU A 178 -6.49 -16.14 -7.69
C GLU A 178 -5.51 -16.77 -8.68
N ARG A 179 -5.23 -16.08 -9.79
CA ARG A 179 -4.26 -16.52 -10.77
C ARG A 179 -2.85 -16.62 -10.16
N ILE A 180 -2.44 -15.61 -9.36
CA ILE A 180 -1.16 -15.65 -8.65
C ILE A 180 -1.10 -16.84 -7.69
N VAL A 181 -2.12 -17.04 -6.84
CA VAL A 181 -2.15 -18.15 -5.86
C VAL A 181 -2.13 -19.49 -6.55
N ARG A 182 -2.84 -19.65 -7.66
CA ARG A 182 -2.86 -20.88 -8.46
C ARG A 182 -1.50 -21.20 -9.04
N ALA A 183 -0.84 -20.25 -9.69
CA ALA A 183 0.49 -20.45 -10.26
C ALA A 183 1.52 -20.82 -9.18
N LEU A 184 1.44 -20.18 -8.00
CA LEU A 184 2.27 -20.55 -6.85
C LEU A 184 1.98 -21.99 -6.35
N ALA A 185 0.71 -22.41 -6.34
CA ALA A 185 0.33 -23.76 -5.90
C ALA A 185 0.77 -24.85 -6.86
N GLU A 186 0.82 -24.56 -8.15
CA GLU A 186 1.31 -25.43 -9.20
C GLU A 186 2.85 -25.46 -9.28
N GLY A 187 3.53 -24.54 -8.55
CA GLY A 187 4.99 -24.42 -8.59
C GLY A 187 5.49 -23.83 -9.91
N ASP A 188 4.60 -23.21 -10.70
CA ASP A 188 4.95 -22.62 -11.99
C ASP A 188 5.52 -21.20 -11.78
N VAL A 189 6.86 -21.15 -11.76
CA VAL A 189 7.60 -19.88 -11.58
C VAL A 189 7.34 -18.91 -12.73
N VAL A 190 7.21 -19.40 -13.96
CA VAL A 190 7.02 -18.55 -15.15
C VAL A 190 5.63 -17.91 -15.10
N GLU A 191 4.60 -18.71 -14.82
CA GLU A 191 3.23 -18.22 -14.71
C GLU A 191 3.06 -17.32 -13.47
N ALA A 192 3.68 -17.65 -12.34
CA ALA A 192 3.63 -16.79 -11.15
C ALA A 192 4.21 -15.38 -11.42
N ARG A 193 5.34 -15.30 -12.15
CA ARG A 193 5.90 -14.02 -12.60
C ARG A 193 4.95 -13.28 -13.52
N ALA A 194 4.43 -13.96 -14.54
CA ALA A 194 3.52 -13.35 -15.49
C ALA A 194 2.24 -12.83 -14.81
N ALA A 195 1.68 -13.60 -13.89
CA ALA A 195 0.49 -13.19 -13.14
C ALA A 195 0.73 -11.94 -12.28
N ILE A 196 1.90 -11.86 -11.61
CA ILE A 196 2.29 -10.67 -10.84
C ILE A 196 2.47 -9.45 -11.76
N ASP A 197 3.17 -9.63 -12.89
CA ASP A 197 3.42 -8.54 -13.84
C ASP A 197 2.11 -8.01 -14.45
N ASP A 198 1.20 -8.89 -14.84
CA ASP A 198 -0.10 -8.53 -15.41
C ASP A 198 -0.96 -7.77 -14.39
N HIS A 199 -1.01 -8.25 -13.14
CA HIS A 199 -1.73 -7.58 -12.05
C HIS A 199 -1.20 -6.15 -11.82
N LEU A 200 0.12 -5.97 -11.74
CA LEU A 200 0.73 -4.66 -11.52
C LEU A 200 0.56 -3.75 -12.75
N ALA A 201 0.66 -4.29 -13.96
CA ALA A 201 0.46 -3.52 -15.20
C ALA A 201 -0.99 -3.04 -15.33
N LEU A 202 -1.99 -3.88 -15.00
CA LEU A 202 -3.41 -3.48 -14.98
C LEU A 202 -3.66 -2.40 -13.94
N THR A 203 -3.14 -2.57 -12.72
CA THR A 203 -3.27 -1.57 -11.66
C THR A 203 -2.65 -0.23 -12.08
N GLN A 204 -1.43 -0.26 -12.65
CA GLN A 204 -0.77 0.94 -13.17
C GLN A 204 -1.61 1.66 -14.24
N ARG A 205 -2.19 0.91 -15.17
CA ARG A 205 -3.04 1.47 -16.24
C ARG A 205 -4.24 2.20 -15.65
N VAL A 206 -4.98 1.55 -14.75
CA VAL A 206 -6.15 2.18 -14.08
C VAL A 206 -5.75 3.48 -13.38
N LEU A 207 -4.62 3.49 -12.69
CA LEU A 207 -4.13 4.67 -11.97
C LEU A 207 -3.65 5.82 -12.86
N LEU A 208 -3.19 5.52 -14.08
CA LEU A 208 -2.73 6.55 -15.03
C LEU A 208 -3.86 7.10 -15.89
N GLU A 209 -5.00 6.41 -15.95
CA GLU A 209 -6.22 6.81 -16.69
C GLU A 209 -7.23 7.55 -15.78
N ALA A 210 -7.10 7.47 -14.46
CA ALA A 210 -7.93 8.15 -13.47
C ALA A 210 -7.49 9.60 -13.26
#